data_f3d1edf5c9d462230873d3ca2d27e950
#
_entry.id   f3d1edf5c9d462230873d3ca2d27e950
#
_cell.length_a   1.000
_cell.length_b   1.000
_cell.length_c   1.000
_cell.angle_alpha   90.00
_cell.angle_beta   90.00
_cell.angle_gamma   90.00
#
_symmetry.space_group_name_H-M   'P 1'
#
loop_
_entity.id
_entity.type
_entity.pdbx_description
1 polymer ?
#
loop_
_entity_poly.entity_id
_entity_poly.type
_entity_poly.pdbx_seq_one_letter_code
_entity_poly.pdbx_strand_id
1 'polypeptide(L)'
;REEGVRLARIRFAGGLTSETSYRQAQVELARTATLVPDLERKISLKENDIAYLAGEYPNKIARSRLLQEFNSPETLPVGLPSTLLERRPDIRQAEQKLIAANAKVGVAYTNMFPRLALTGGFGSESTSLSELLKSPYAVMEGALLTPIFGWGKNRAALKAKKAAYEAEVHSYEKSVLEAFKETRNAIVNFNKIKEVYELRANLERSAKSYMDLAQLQYINGVINYLDVLDAQRGYFDAQIGLSNAIRDELIAVVQLYKALGGGWEQNP
;
A
#
# COMPACT_ATOMS: atom_id res chain seq x y z
N ARG A 1 16.53 5.29 31.70
CA ARG A 1 15.70 4.94 32.86
C ARG A 1 16.51 4.20 33.93
N GLU A 2 17.36 3.28 33.60
CA GLU A 2 18.24 2.56 34.55
C GLU A 2 19.11 3.53 35.36
N GLU A 3 19.72 4.50 34.70
CA GLU A 3 20.52 5.54 35.37
C GLU A 3 19.68 6.40 36.33
N GLY A 4 18.41 6.69 35.94
CA GLY A 4 17.48 7.40 36.85
C GLY A 4 17.16 6.60 38.11
N VAL A 5 16.96 5.29 38.00
CA VAL A 5 16.76 4.39 39.15
C VAL A 5 18.02 4.35 40.03
N ARG A 6 19.22 4.25 39.41
CA ARG A 6 20.48 4.23 40.10
C ARG A 6 20.69 5.53 40.93
N LEU A 7 20.45 6.69 40.30
CA LEU A 7 20.57 7.98 40.97
C LEU A 7 19.59 8.15 42.14
N ALA A 8 18.31 7.79 41.89
CA ALA A 8 17.27 7.86 42.91
C ALA A 8 17.57 6.95 44.10
N ARG A 9 18.13 5.75 43.87
CA ARG A 9 18.57 4.82 44.91
C ARG A 9 19.69 5.38 45.75
N ILE A 10 20.72 5.97 45.12
CA ILE A 10 21.88 6.57 45.83
C ILE A 10 21.41 7.71 46.71
N ARG A 11 20.55 8.60 46.22
CA ARG A 11 20.04 9.76 46.99
C ARG A 11 19.12 9.32 48.14
N PHE A 12 18.33 8.27 47.95
CA PHE A 12 17.52 7.67 49.03
C PHE A 12 18.41 7.06 50.10
N ALA A 13 19.40 6.23 49.72
CA ALA A 13 20.34 5.63 50.68
C ALA A 13 21.17 6.66 51.45
N GLY A 14 21.47 7.82 50.83
CA GLY A 14 22.12 8.95 51.46
C GLY A 14 21.20 9.88 52.28
N GLY A 15 19.91 9.55 52.42
CA GLY A 15 18.92 10.35 53.16
C GLY A 15 18.53 11.69 52.50
N LEU A 16 18.92 11.90 51.22
CA LEU A 16 18.66 13.14 50.49
C LEU A 16 17.27 13.21 49.83
N THR A 17 16.59 12.06 49.68
CA THR A 17 15.25 12.00 49.10
C THR A 17 14.43 10.89 49.76
N SER A 18 13.11 10.96 49.61
CA SER A 18 12.19 9.95 50.13
C SER A 18 12.25 8.61 49.29
N GLU A 19 11.84 7.53 49.93
CA GLU A 19 11.69 6.22 49.24
C GLU A 19 10.72 6.32 48.04
N THR A 20 9.72 7.21 48.13
CA THR A 20 8.73 7.44 47.06
C THR A 20 9.42 7.75 45.74
N SER A 21 10.42 8.63 45.70
CA SER A 21 11.17 8.98 44.49
C SER A 21 11.87 7.78 43.87
N TYR A 22 12.46 6.92 44.72
CA TYR A 22 13.09 5.68 44.25
C TYR A 22 12.06 4.69 43.67
N ARG A 23 10.90 4.52 44.32
CA ARG A 23 9.84 3.65 43.85
C ARG A 23 9.22 4.16 42.53
N GLN A 24 9.04 5.49 42.42
CA GLN A 24 8.59 6.10 41.15
C GLN A 24 9.56 5.82 40.00
N ALA A 25 10.87 5.92 40.23
CA ALA A 25 11.86 5.57 39.21
C ALA A 25 11.77 4.09 38.77
N GLN A 26 11.57 3.18 39.72
CA GLN A 26 11.39 1.75 39.44
C GLN A 26 10.13 1.49 38.61
N VAL A 27 9.01 2.12 38.95
CA VAL A 27 7.74 1.99 38.18
C VAL A 27 7.95 2.48 36.74
N GLU A 28 8.63 3.60 36.55
CA GLU A 28 8.87 4.15 35.22
C GLU A 28 9.83 3.29 34.39
N LEU A 29 10.84 2.70 35.02
CA LEU A 29 11.71 1.71 34.36
C LEU A 29 10.90 0.48 33.92
N ALA A 30 10.12 -0.09 34.82
CA ALA A 30 9.28 -1.26 34.52
C ALA A 30 8.29 -0.96 33.40
N ARG A 31 7.61 0.19 33.45
CA ARG A 31 6.67 0.64 32.39
C ARG A 31 7.36 0.76 31.03
N THR A 32 8.54 1.37 30.98
CA THR A 32 9.27 1.56 29.72
C THR A 32 9.80 0.21 29.19
N ALA A 33 10.23 -0.68 30.08
CA ALA A 33 10.74 -2.00 29.71
C ALA A 33 9.68 -2.87 29.01
N THR A 34 8.39 -2.69 29.29
CA THR A 34 7.32 -3.45 28.58
C THR A 34 7.22 -3.11 27.11
N LEU A 35 7.71 -1.95 26.67
CA LEU A 35 7.66 -1.55 25.26
C LEU A 35 8.66 -2.33 24.39
N VAL A 36 9.77 -2.80 24.97
CA VAL A 36 10.81 -3.49 24.21
C VAL A 36 10.31 -4.79 23.59
N PRO A 37 9.74 -5.76 24.34
CA PRO A 37 9.25 -7.00 23.76
C PRO A 37 8.07 -6.78 22.81
N ASP A 38 7.23 -5.77 23.03
CA ASP A 38 6.15 -5.42 22.09
C ASP A 38 6.70 -4.90 20.75
N LEU A 39 7.74 -4.08 20.78
CA LEU A 39 8.40 -3.60 19.56
C LEU A 39 9.14 -4.76 18.84
N GLU A 40 9.83 -5.63 19.56
CA GLU A 40 10.48 -6.82 18.97
C GLU A 40 9.48 -7.73 18.29
N ARG A 41 8.32 -7.96 18.94
CA ARG A 41 7.22 -8.70 18.33
C ARG A 41 6.72 -8.04 17.05
N LYS A 42 6.47 -6.72 17.06
CA LYS A 42 6.02 -5.96 15.88
C LYS A 42 7.04 -6.03 14.74
N ILE A 43 8.32 -5.96 15.06
CA ILE A 43 9.41 -6.10 14.09
C ILE A 43 9.34 -7.48 13.43
N SER A 44 9.31 -8.56 14.23
CA SER A 44 9.29 -9.94 13.71
C SER A 44 8.06 -10.19 12.82
N LEU A 45 6.89 -9.66 13.20
CA LEU A 45 5.70 -9.75 12.36
C LEU A 45 5.87 -9.00 11.02
N LYS A 46 6.53 -7.84 11.03
CA LYS A 46 6.79 -7.09 9.79
C LYS A 46 7.84 -7.76 8.90
N GLU A 47 8.84 -8.40 9.48
CA GLU A 47 9.80 -9.23 8.73
C GLU A 47 9.09 -10.39 8.03
N ASN A 48 8.15 -11.07 8.72
CA ASN A 48 7.34 -12.13 8.10
C ASN A 48 6.45 -11.59 6.97
N ASP A 49 5.80 -10.41 7.15
CA ASP A 49 5.00 -9.76 6.10
C ASP A 49 5.86 -9.49 4.84
N ILE A 50 7.10 -9.00 5.02
CA ILE A 50 8.00 -8.69 3.91
C ILE A 50 8.47 -9.98 3.22
N ALA A 51 8.86 -11.02 3.98
CA ALA A 51 9.26 -12.31 3.42
C ALA A 51 8.12 -12.92 2.59
N TYR A 52 6.88 -12.88 3.11
CA TYR A 52 5.70 -13.33 2.38
C TYR A 52 5.50 -12.59 1.05
N LEU A 53 5.64 -11.25 1.06
CA LEU A 53 5.52 -10.44 -0.16
C LEU A 53 6.65 -10.69 -1.17
N ALA A 54 7.85 -11.07 -0.68
CA ALA A 54 8.97 -11.46 -1.52
C ALA A 54 8.87 -12.90 -2.06
N GLY A 55 7.89 -13.69 -1.60
CA GLY A 55 7.76 -15.10 -1.94
C GLY A 55 8.79 -16.01 -1.23
N GLU A 56 9.33 -15.56 -0.11
CA GLU A 56 10.33 -16.24 0.67
C GLU A 56 9.77 -16.84 1.97
N TYR A 57 10.46 -17.82 2.52
CA TYR A 57 10.14 -18.31 3.88
C TYR A 57 10.46 -17.21 4.92
N PRO A 58 9.70 -17.18 6.06
CA PRO A 58 9.97 -16.24 7.13
C PRO A 58 11.44 -16.28 7.59
N ASN A 59 12.11 -15.15 7.49
CA ASN A 59 13.51 -14.98 7.86
C ASN A 59 13.75 -13.58 8.45
N LYS A 60 14.92 -13.39 9.08
CA LYS A 60 15.36 -12.08 9.55
C LYS A 60 15.86 -11.26 8.39
N ILE A 61 15.37 -10.02 8.28
CA ILE A 61 15.76 -9.10 7.21
C ILE A 61 16.98 -8.30 7.66
N ALA A 62 18.03 -8.32 6.81
CA ALA A 62 19.22 -7.50 7.05
C ALA A 62 18.87 -6.01 6.90
N ARG A 63 19.23 -5.23 7.92
CA ARG A 63 19.01 -3.76 7.93
C ARG A 63 20.32 -3.06 7.67
N SER A 64 20.35 -2.18 6.68
CA SER A 64 21.58 -1.49 6.26
C SER A 64 21.73 -0.09 6.85
N ARG A 65 20.64 0.62 7.13
CA ARG A 65 20.64 2.03 7.55
C ARG A 65 19.65 2.30 8.66
N LEU A 66 19.95 3.30 9.47
CA LEU A 66 19.00 3.84 10.45
C LEU A 66 17.95 4.71 9.73
N LEU A 67 16.75 4.78 10.31
CA LEU A 67 15.64 5.56 9.75
C LEU A 67 16.00 7.05 9.55
N GLN A 68 16.81 7.61 10.45
CA GLN A 68 17.27 9.00 10.40
C GLN A 68 18.28 9.29 9.26
N GLU A 69 18.87 8.27 8.66
CA GLU A 69 19.82 8.43 7.55
C GLU A 69 19.15 8.54 6.18
N PHE A 70 17.83 8.34 6.13
CA PHE A 70 17.07 8.52 4.90
C PHE A 70 16.63 9.97 4.77
N ASN A 71 17.04 10.61 3.68
CA ASN A 71 16.58 11.94 3.33
C ASN A 71 15.37 11.85 2.41
N SER A 72 14.33 12.56 2.77
CA SER A 72 13.19 12.77 1.88
C SER A 72 13.58 13.73 0.75
N PRO A 73 13.15 13.48 -0.50
CA PRO A 73 13.39 14.43 -1.59
C PRO A 73 12.66 15.74 -1.30
N GLU A 74 13.36 16.88 -1.50
CA GLU A 74 12.79 18.21 -1.25
C GLU A 74 11.58 18.50 -2.12
N THR A 75 11.62 18.06 -3.37
CA THR A 75 10.54 18.20 -4.35
C THR A 75 10.37 16.92 -5.15
N LEU A 76 9.14 16.49 -5.33
CA LEU A 76 8.82 15.42 -6.26
C LEU A 76 8.26 16.03 -7.54
N PRO A 77 8.71 15.58 -8.74
CA PRO A 77 8.15 16.05 -10.00
C PRO A 77 6.70 15.56 -10.09
N VAL A 78 5.77 16.46 -9.84
CA VAL A 78 4.35 16.18 -10.04
C VAL A 78 4.09 16.31 -11.54
N GLY A 79 3.91 15.18 -12.23
CA GLY A 79 3.58 15.14 -13.65
C GLY A 79 2.24 15.80 -13.96
N LEU A 80 2.00 16.12 -15.26
CA LEU A 80 0.72 16.64 -15.71
C LEU A 80 -0.40 15.61 -15.48
N PRO A 81 -1.64 16.04 -15.14
CA PRO A 81 -2.78 15.15 -14.89
C PRO A 81 -3.05 14.14 -16.02
N SER A 82 -2.81 14.53 -17.28
CA SER A 82 -2.98 13.66 -18.45
C SER A 82 -2.07 12.45 -18.47
N THR A 83 -0.83 12.57 -17.96
CA THR A 83 0.11 11.44 -17.92
C THR A 83 -0.26 10.39 -16.89
N LEU A 84 -1.09 10.74 -15.88
CA LEU A 84 -1.60 9.79 -14.89
C LEU A 84 -2.52 8.76 -15.54
N LEU A 85 -3.36 9.17 -16.50
CA LEU A 85 -4.31 8.29 -17.18
C LEU A 85 -3.58 7.19 -17.97
N GLU A 86 -2.42 7.49 -18.54
CA GLU A 86 -1.62 6.55 -19.33
C GLU A 86 -0.75 5.63 -18.45
N ARG A 87 -0.30 6.13 -17.29
CA ARG A 87 0.67 5.42 -16.45
C ARG A 87 0.06 4.55 -15.37
N ARG A 88 -1.16 4.79 -14.92
CA ARG A 88 -1.77 4.03 -13.83
C ARG A 88 -2.35 2.70 -14.32
N PRO A 89 -1.91 1.56 -13.73
CA PRO A 89 -2.39 0.23 -14.11
C PRO A 89 -3.88 0.00 -13.86
N ASP A 90 -4.43 0.61 -12.80
CA ASP A 90 -5.86 0.51 -12.44
C ASP A 90 -6.77 1.19 -13.47
N ILE A 91 -6.35 2.35 -13.99
CA ILE A 91 -7.06 3.04 -15.08
C ILE A 91 -7.01 2.22 -16.36
N ARG A 92 -5.83 1.68 -16.72
CA ARG A 92 -5.68 0.80 -17.88
C ARG A 92 -6.51 -0.48 -17.74
N GLN A 93 -6.59 -1.05 -16.55
CA GLN A 93 -7.47 -2.19 -16.30
C GLN A 93 -8.94 -1.84 -16.53
N ALA A 94 -9.40 -0.67 -16.06
CA ALA A 94 -10.77 -0.22 -16.26
C ALA A 94 -11.06 0.06 -17.74
N GLU A 95 -10.12 0.65 -18.48
CA GLU A 95 -10.20 0.82 -19.94
C GLU A 95 -10.34 -0.51 -20.68
N GLN A 96 -9.52 -1.50 -20.34
CA GLN A 96 -9.59 -2.82 -20.98
C GLN A 96 -10.92 -3.55 -20.67
N LYS A 97 -11.49 -3.36 -19.48
CA LYS A 97 -12.84 -3.85 -19.15
C LYS A 97 -13.91 -3.18 -20.01
N LEU A 98 -13.80 -1.87 -20.22
CA LEU A 98 -14.71 -1.11 -21.07
C LEU A 98 -14.63 -1.60 -22.53
N ILE A 99 -13.43 -1.79 -23.07
CA ILE A 99 -13.19 -2.36 -24.41
C ILE A 99 -13.82 -3.75 -24.53
N ALA A 100 -13.61 -4.60 -23.53
CA ALA A 100 -14.19 -5.95 -23.50
C ALA A 100 -15.74 -5.93 -23.43
N ALA A 101 -16.32 -5.00 -22.68
CA ALA A 101 -17.78 -4.82 -22.62
C ALA A 101 -18.35 -4.37 -23.98
N ASN A 102 -17.67 -3.43 -24.66
CA ASN A 102 -18.03 -3.01 -26.01
C ASN A 102 -17.98 -4.17 -27.02
N ALA A 103 -16.92 -5.00 -26.98
CA ALA A 103 -16.81 -6.17 -27.82
C ALA A 103 -17.98 -7.17 -27.59
N LYS A 104 -18.43 -7.33 -26.32
CA LYS A 104 -19.60 -8.17 -25.99
C LYS A 104 -20.91 -7.59 -26.55
N VAL A 105 -21.05 -6.28 -26.70
CA VAL A 105 -22.18 -5.66 -27.41
C VAL A 105 -22.13 -6.05 -28.89
N GLY A 106 -20.95 -5.99 -29.53
CA GLY A 106 -20.74 -6.43 -30.91
C GLY A 106 -21.14 -7.88 -31.11
N VAL A 107 -20.70 -8.78 -30.22
CA VAL A 107 -21.10 -10.21 -30.26
C VAL A 107 -22.63 -10.39 -30.13
N ALA A 108 -23.27 -9.67 -29.21
CA ALA A 108 -24.73 -9.73 -29.06
C ALA A 108 -25.47 -9.20 -30.29
N TYR A 109 -24.92 -8.18 -30.95
CA TYR A 109 -25.45 -7.63 -32.20
C TYR A 109 -25.30 -8.61 -33.33
N THR A 110 -24.13 -9.26 -33.54
CA THR A 110 -23.90 -10.23 -34.58
C THR A 110 -24.75 -11.50 -34.42
N ASN A 111 -25.14 -11.86 -33.20
CA ASN A 111 -26.06 -12.98 -32.94
C ASN A 111 -27.50 -12.75 -33.47
N MET A 112 -27.81 -11.55 -33.94
CA MET A 112 -29.10 -11.25 -34.61
C MET A 112 -29.09 -11.64 -36.09
N PHE A 113 -27.92 -11.87 -36.67
CA PHE A 113 -27.76 -12.19 -38.09
C PHE A 113 -27.56 -13.68 -38.34
N PRO A 114 -27.82 -14.15 -39.58
CA PRO A 114 -27.50 -15.51 -39.98
C PRO A 114 -26.02 -15.82 -39.81
N ARG A 115 -25.70 -17.03 -39.35
CA ARG A 115 -24.33 -17.53 -39.25
C ARG A 115 -24.02 -18.43 -40.44
N LEU A 116 -22.96 -18.17 -41.16
CA LEU A 116 -22.37 -19.04 -42.15
C LEU A 116 -21.28 -19.89 -41.47
N ALA A 117 -21.48 -21.19 -41.42
CA ALA A 117 -20.49 -22.16 -40.99
C ALA A 117 -19.95 -22.91 -42.20
N LEU A 118 -18.62 -22.94 -42.35
CA LEU A 118 -17.91 -23.73 -43.36
C LEU A 118 -17.08 -24.77 -42.62
N THR A 119 -17.30 -26.04 -42.96
CA THR A 119 -16.57 -27.17 -42.44
C THR A 119 -15.88 -27.90 -43.58
N GLY A 120 -14.57 -28.06 -43.49
CA GLY A 120 -13.76 -28.82 -44.42
C GLY A 120 -13.14 -30.03 -43.74
N GLY A 121 -13.24 -31.19 -44.35
CA GLY A 121 -12.59 -32.41 -43.92
C GLY A 121 -11.81 -33.03 -45.08
N PHE A 122 -10.60 -33.48 -44.79
CA PHE A 122 -9.81 -34.28 -45.72
C PHE A 122 -9.38 -35.55 -44.98
N GLY A 123 -9.57 -36.69 -45.64
CA GLY A 123 -9.25 -37.98 -45.03
C GLY A 123 -9.13 -39.09 -46.07
N SER A 124 -8.98 -40.29 -45.60
CA SER A 124 -9.01 -41.50 -46.42
C SER A 124 -9.86 -42.53 -45.68
N GLU A 125 -10.78 -43.15 -46.38
CA GLU A 125 -11.70 -44.14 -45.83
C GLU A 125 -11.67 -45.45 -46.71
N SER A 126 -11.45 -46.56 -46.01
CA SER A 126 -11.41 -47.86 -46.68
C SER A 126 -11.89 -48.99 -45.77
N THR A 127 -12.49 -50.02 -46.30
CA THR A 127 -12.88 -51.26 -45.60
C THR A 127 -11.69 -52.17 -45.31
N SER A 128 -10.53 -51.95 -45.93
CA SER A 128 -9.29 -52.70 -45.70
C SER A 128 -8.09 -51.80 -45.48
N LEU A 129 -7.19 -52.19 -44.58
CA LEU A 129 -6.02 -51.44 -44.23
C LEU A 129 -5.03 -51.20 -45.40
N SER A 130 -5.00 -52.14 -46.37
CA SER A 130 -4.13 -52.07 -47.55
C SER A 130 -4.60 -51.04 -48.58
N GLU A 131 -5.87 -50.63 -48.54
CA GLU A 131 -6.43 -49.64 -49.46
C GLU A 131 -6.71 -48.28 -48.87
N LEU A 132 -6.40 -48.10 -47.58
CA LEU A 132 -6.66 -46.84 -46.85
C LEU A 132 -6.07 -45.61 -47.56
N LEU A 133 -4.85 -45.71 -48.08
CA LEU A 133 -4.18 -44.61 -48.79
C LEU A 133 -4.61 -44.43 -50.26
N LYS A 134 -5.40 -45.38 -50.78
CA LYS A 134 -5.88 -45.37 -52.21
C LYS A 134 -7.22 -44.67 -52.36
N SER A 135 -7.93 -44.37 -51.27
CA SER A 135 -9.27 -43.81 -51.30
C SER A 135 -9.34 -42.49 -50.55
N PRO A 136 -8.62 -41.46 -51.01
CA PRO A 136 -8.70 -40.14 -50.37
C PRO A 136 -10.06 -39.50 -50.67
N TYR A 137 -10.63 -38.80 -49.65
CA TYR A 137 -11.82 -37.97 -49.84
C TYR A 137 -11.59 -36.57 -49.31
N ALA A 138 -12.27 -35.59 -49.90
CA ALA A 138 -12.36 -34.24 -49.41
C ALA A 138 -13.84 -33.86 -49.33
N VAL A 139 -14.24 -33.33 -48.16
CA VAL A 139 -15.61 -32.87 -47.93
C VAL A 139 -15.57 -31.39 -47.60
N MET A 140 -16.45 -30.61 -48.20
CA MET A 140 -16.69 -29.23 -47.91
C MET A 140 -18.19 -29.02 -47.69
N GLU A 141 -18.55 -28.63 -46.47
CA GLU A 141 -19.94 -28.39 -46.08
C GLU A 141 -20.13 -26.92 -45.75
N GLY A 142 -21.19 -26.31 -46.26
CA GLY A 142 -21.63 -24.97 -45.91
C GLY A 142 -23.03 -25.02 -45.26
N ALA A 143 -23.15 -24.44 -44.05
CA ALA A 143 -24.42 -24.32 -43.34
C ALA A 143 -24.77 -22.87 -43.03
N LEU A 144 -26.01 -22.45 -43.39
CA LEU A 144 -26.55 -21.15 -43.04
C LEU A 144 -27.60 -21.33 -41.94
N LEU A 145 -27.27 -20.82 -40.75
CA LEU A 145 -28.11 -20.91 -39.56
C LEU A 145 -28.72 -19.53 -39.24
N THR A 146 -30.06 -19.43 -39.36
CA THR A 146 -30.79 -18.17 -39.09
C THR A 146 -31.69 -18.31 -37.87
N PRO A 147 -31.58 -17.42 -36.86
CA PRO A 147 -32.38 -17.47 -35.64
C PRO A 147 -33.78 -16.84 -35.85
N ILE A 148 -34.71 -17.58 -36.50
CA ILE A 148 -36.05 -17.08 -36.87
C ILE A 148 -36.93 -16.88 -35.61
N PHE A 149 -36.96 -17.84 -34.69
CA PHE A 149 -37.81 -17.82 -33.50
C PHE A 149 -37.13 -17.19 -32.26
N GLY A 150 -35.85 -16.80 -32.34
CA GLY A 150 -35.06 -16.26 -31.25
C GLY A 150 -34.95 -14.74 -31.21
N TRP A 151 -35.61 -14.01 -32.10
CA TRP A 151 -35.45 -12.57 -32.28
C TRP A 151 -35.68 -11.76 -31.02
N GLY A 152 -36.77 -12.02 -30.29
CA GLY A 152 -37.09 -11.32 -29.03
C GLY A 152 -36.03 -11.55 -27.95
N LYS A 153 -35.54 -12.78 -27.80
CA LYS A 153 -34.46 -13.16 -26.89
C LYS A 153 -33.14 -12.45 -27.27
N ASN A 154 -32.76 -12.44 -28.53
CA ASN A 154 -31.52 -11.83 -29.00
C ASN A 154 -31.58 -10.30 -28.84
N ARG A 155 -32.73 -9.67 -29.10
CA ARG A 155 -32.92 -8.23 -28.83
C ARG A 155 -32.83 -7.87 -27.37
N ALA A 156 -33.41 -8.67 -26.48
CA ALA A 156 -33.29 -8.49 -25.03
C ALA A 156 -31.84 -8.69 -24.56
N ALA A 157 -31.13 -9.67 -25.09
CA ALA A 157 -29.73 -9.90 -24.84
C ALA A 157 -28.85 -8.72 -25.28
N LEU A 158 -29.10 -8.15 -26.46
CA LEU A 158 -28.41 -6.96 -26.94
C LEU A 158 -28.67 -5.77 -26.03
N LYS A 159 -29.94 -5.54 -25.61
CA LYS A 159 -30.27 -4.46 -24.65
C LYS A 159 -29.54 -4.63 -23.32
N ALA A 160 -29.49 -5.88 -22.81
CA ALA A 160 -28.75 -6.17 -21.58
C ALA A 160 -27.24 -5.89 -21.71
N LYS A 161 -26.64 -6.25 -22.86
CA LYS A 161 -25.20 -5.97 -23.12
C LYS A 161 -24.90 -4.47 -23.27
N LYS A 162 -25.81 -3.71 -23.88
CA LYS A 162 -25.68 -2.25 -23.96
C LYS A 162 -25.74 -1.61 -22.56
N ALA A 163 -26.69 -2.00 -21.72
CA ALA A 163 -26.76 -1.53 -20.34
C ALA A 163 -25.53 -1.91 -19.52
N ALA A 164 -24.97 -3.12 -19.74
CA ALA A 164 -23.72 -3.52 -19.12
C ALA A 164 -22.51 -2.67 -19.60
N TYR A 165 -22.48 -2.29 -20.87
CA TYR A 165 -21.48 -1.37 -21.39
C TYR A 165 -21.59 0.02 -20.77
N GLU A 166 -22.79 0.58 -20.64
CA GLU A 166 -23.02 1.85 -19.95
C GLU A 166 -22.55 1.82 -18.48
N ALA A 167 -22.80 0.70 -17.79
CA ALA A 167 -22.28 0.49 -16.43
C ALA A 167 -20.74 0.50 -16.38
N GLU A 168 -20.07 -0.11 -17.37
CA GLU A 168 -18.59 -0.07 -17.44
C GLU A 168 -18.05 1.32 -17.81
N VAL A 169 -18.80 2.15 -18.58
CA VAL A 169 -18.45 3.55 -18.81
C VAL A 169 -18.38 4.30 -17.49
N HIS A 170 -19.44 4.20 -16.67
CA HIS A 170 -19.45 4.87 -15.35
C HIS A 170 -18.41 4.27 -14.38
N SER A 171 -18.10 2.99 -14.48
CA SER A 171 -17.02 2.36 -13.72
C SER A 171 -15.65 2.92 -14.11
N TYR A 172 -15.39 3.13 -15.38
CA TYR A 172 -14.18 3.78 -15.88
C TYR A 172 -14.07 5.23 -15.40
N GLU A 173 -15.15 6.04 -15.56
CA GLU A 173 -15.21 7.42 -15.07
C GLU A 173 -14.91 7.48 -13.57
N LYS A 174 -15.51 6.59 -12.78
CA LYS A 174 -15.25 6.47 -11.34
C LYS A 174 -13.78 6.20 -11.06
N SER A 175 -13.15 5.27 -11.78
CA SER A 175 -11.73 4.94 -11.60
C SER A 175 -10.83 6.14 -11.88
N VAL A 176 -11.15 6.94 -12.92
CA VAL A 176 -10.45 8.18 -13.26
C VAL A 176 -10.58 9.21 -12.12
N LEU A 177 -11.79 9.42 -11.62
CA LEU A 177 -12.04 10.37 -10.52
C LEU A 177 -11.34 9.92 -9.23
N GLU A 178 -11.30 8.63 -8.96
CA GLU A 178 -10.61 8.07 -7.80
C GLU A 178 -9.10 8.29 -7.90
N ALA A 179 -8.51 8.10 -9.08
CA ALA A 179 -7.10 8.37 -9.32
C ALA A 179 -6.73 9.85 -9.09
N PHE A 180 -7.55 10.79 -9.56
CA PHE A 180 -7.35 12.22 -9.30
C PHE A 180 -7.46 12.56 -7.82
N LYS A 181 -8.46 12.01 -7.13
CA LYS A 181 -8.64 12.17 -5.69
C LYS A 181 -7.42 11.63 -4.92
N GLU A 182 -6.98 10.42 -5.22
CA GLU A 182 -5.82 9.81 -4.57
C GLU A 182 -4.54 10.65 -4.78
N THR A 183 -4.29 11.09 -6.01
CA THR A 183 -3.14 11.94 -6.33
C THR A 183 -3.20 13.26 -5.56
N ARG A 184 -4.37 13.91 -5.54
CA ARG A 184 -4.56 15.15 -4.78
C ARG A 184 -4.33 14.95 -3.29
N ASN A 185 -4.89 13.88 -2.73
CA ASN A 185 -4.71 13.53 -1.34
C ASN A 185 -3.24 13.22 -1.01
N ALA A 186 -2.53 12.49 -1.88
CA ALA A 186 -1.12 12.19 -1.70
C ALA A 186 -0.23 13.44 -1.70
N ILE A 187 -0.51 14.41 -2.58
CA ILE A 187 0.18 15.71 -2.62
C ILE A 187 -0.05 16.49 -1.33
N VAL A 188 -1.31 16.61 -0.89
CA VAL A 188 -1.66 17.31 0.35
C VAL A 188 -1.00 16.63 1.55
N ASN A 189 -1.07 15.30 1.60
CA ASN A 189 -0.47 14.51 2.67
C ASN A 189 1.05 14.72 2.73
N PHE A 190 1.75 14.62 1.60
CA PHE A 190 3.19 14.84 1.53
C PHE A 190 3.60 16.22 2.06
N ASN A 191 2.94 17.29 1.62
CA ASN A 191 3.24 18.65 2.06
C ASN A 191 2.98 18.84 3.57
N LYS A 192 1.86 18.31 4.08
CA LYS A 192 1.50 18.47 5.50
C LYS A 192 2.33 17.60 6.44
N ILE A 193 2.72 16.42 6.02
CA ILE A 193 3.63 15.58 6.83
C ILE A 193 5.00 16.22 6.96
N LYS A 194 5.51 16.89 5.92
CA LYS A 194 6.76 17.65 5.98
C LYS A 194 6.69 18.77 7.04
N GLU A 195 5.60 19.55 7.06
CA GLU A 195 5.36 20.54 8.11
C GLU A 195 5.33 19.90 9.52
N VAL A 196 4.64 18.76 9.65
CA VAL A 196 4.57 18.00 10.92
C VAL A 196 5.96 17.55 11.36
N TYR A 197 6.80 17.06 10.45
CA TYR A 197 8.17 16.66 10.75
C TYR A 197 8.99 17.81 11.35
N GLU A 198 8.95 18.99 10.73
CA GLU A 198 9.67 20.17 11.23
C GLU A 198 9.20 20.57 12.64
N LEU A 199 7.88 20.56 12.89
CA LEU A 199 7.32 20.86 14.20
C LEU A 199 7.69 19.79 15.24
N ARG A 200 7.73 18.52 14.88
CA ARG A 200 8.16 17.42 15.76
C ARG A 200 9.64 17.48 16.09
N ALA A 201 10.49 17.86 15.13
CA ALA A 201 11.91 18.08 15.37
C ALA A 201 12.16 19.25 16.32
N ASN A 202 11.38 20.33 16.19
CA ASN A 202 11.44 21.45 17.14
C ASN A 202 10.97 21.04 18.54
N LEU A 203 9.89 20.28 18.63
CA LEU A 203 9.36 19.77 19.90
C LEU A 203 10.39 18.89 20.61
N GLU A 204 11.03 17.97 19.89
CA GLU A 204 12.06 17.08 20.46
C GLU A 204 13.23 17.87 21.01
N ARG A 205 13.74 18.86 20.27
CA ARG A 205 14.83 19.72 20.75
C ARG A 205 14.46 20.51 22.01
N SER A 206 13.25 21.07 22.04
CA SER A 206 12.75 21.80 23.20
C SER A 206 12.56 20.91 24.43
N ALA A 207 11.98 19.72 24.21
CA ALA A 207 11.76 18.73 25.26
C ALA A 207 13.10 18.20 25.83
N LYS A 208 14.11 18.02 24.96
CA LYS A 208 15.46 17.65 25.39
C LYS A 208 16.06 18.73 26.30
N SER A 209 16.02 19.99 25.87
CA SER A 209 16.55 21.12 26.65
C SER A 209 15.83 21.24 27.99
N TYR A 210 14.51 21.05 28.04
CA TYR A 210 13.74 21.03 29.27
C TYR A 210 14.14 19.88 30.19
N MET A 211 14.30 18.67 29.64
CA MET A 211 14.74 17.49 30.41
C MET A 211 16.15 17.71 31.01
N ASP A 212 17.10 18.23 30.20
CA ASP A 212 18.46 18.49 30.64
C ASP A 212 18.49 19.54 31.79
N LEU A 213 17.68 20.60 31.67
CA LEU A 213 17.55 21.63 32.71
C LEU A 213 16.90 21.06 33.97
N ALA A 214 15.83 20.31 33.88
CA ALA A 214 15.14 19.67 35.00
C ALA A 214 16.08 18.71 35.75
N GLN A 215 16.91 17.95 35.03
CA GLN A 215 17.90 17.08 35.64
C GLN A 215 18.96 17.87 36.44
N LEU A 216 19.45 18.97 35.87
CA LEU A 216 20.41 19.87 36.56
C LEU A 216 19.80 20.49 37.82
N GLN A 217 18.58 21.01 37.76
CA GLN A 217 17.86 21.59 38.89
C GLN A 217 17.60 20.56 40.00
N TYR A 218 17.26 19.33 39.65
CA TYR A 218 17.09 18.25 40.61
C TYR A 218 18.39 17.89 41.32
N ILE A 219 19.52 17.82 40.61
CA ILE A 219 20.82 17.55 41.20
C ILE A 219 21.19 18.64 42.23
N ASN A 220 20.84 19.89 41.92
CA ASN A 220 21.07 21.05 42.82
C ASN A 220 19.98 21.22 43.90
N GLY A 221 19.01 20.33 43.98
CA GLY A 221 17.95 20.37 45.02
C GLY A 221 16.87 21.43 44.81
N VAL A 222 16.76 22.03 43.63
CA VAL A 222 15.81 23.11 43.31
C VAL A 222 14.40 22.57 43.02
N ILE A 223 14.29 21.38 42.39
CA ILE A 223 13.02 20.76 42.04
C ILE A 223 12.92 19.33 42.56
N ASN A 224 11.71 18.79 42.55
CA ASN A 224 11.41 17.40 42.96
C ASN A 224 11.74 16.39 41.84
N TYR A 225 11.93 15.14 42.24
CA TYR A 225 12.15 14.05 41.27
C TYR A 225 10.96 13.84 40.29
N LEU A 226 9.75 14.16 40.74
CA LEU A 226 8.57 14.06 39.88
C LEU A 226 8.65 14.98 38.66
N ASP A 227 9.22 16.18 38.83
CA ASP A 227 9.42 17.14 37.75
C ASP A 227 10.42 16.59 36.70
N VAL A 228 11.49 15.92 37.18
CA VAL A 228 12.44 15.22 36.29
C VAL A 228 11.78 14.10 35.53
N LEU A 229 10.94 13.29 36.19
CA LEU A 229 10.21 12.19 35.52
C LEU A 229 9.26 12.73 34.45
N ASP A 230 8.58 13.83 34.73
CA ASP A 230 7.67 14.48 33.77
C ASP A 230 8.45 14.99 32.55
N ALA A 231 9.53 15.72 32.75
CA ALA A 231 10.42 16.18 31.69
C ALA A 231 10.97 15.02 30.86
N GLN A 232 11.38 13.94 31.51
CA GLN A 232 11.86 12.73 30.84
C GLN A 232 10.77 12.00 30.01
N ARG A 233 9.52 11.99 30.48
CA ARG A 233 8.38 11.44 29.73
C ARG A 233 8.11 12.29 28.50
N GLY A 234 8.03 13.61 28.68
CA GLY A 234 7.83 14.55 27.60
C GLY A 234 8.89 14.42 26.50
N TYR A 235 10.17 14.28 26.89
CA TYR A 235 11.25 14.06 25.91
C TYR A 235 11.13 12.70 25.21
N PHE A 236 10.84 11.63 25.93
CA PHE A 236 10.63 10.30 25.34
C PHE A 236 9.47 10.28 24.35
N ASP A 237 8.35 10.89 24.69
CA ASP A 237 7.19 11.00 23.79
C ASP A 237 7.51 11.85 22.55
N ALA A 238 8.31 12.92 22.72
CA ALA A 238 8.77 13.74 21.62
C ALA A 238 9.70 12.96 20.66
N GLN A 239 10.61 12.12 21.19
CA GLN A 239 11.47 11.25 20.38
C GLN A 239 10.66 10.22 19.59
N ILE A 240 9.67 9.58 20.22
CA ILE A 240 8.77 8.66 19.53
C ILE A 240 7.98 9.40 18.45
N GLY A 241 7.48 10.60 18.79
CA GLY A 241 6.76 11.45 17.85
C GLY A 241 7.58 11.84 16.62
N LEU A 242 8.85 12.19 16.80
CA LEU A 242 9.79 12.50 15.72
C LEU A 242 10.08 11.25 14.88
N SER A 243 10.36 10.10 15.50
CA SER A 243 10.60 8.84 14.79
C SER A 243 9.41 8.44 13.92
N ASN A 244 8.18 8.61 14.45
CA ASN A 244 6.97 8.37 13.67
C ASN A 244 6.82 9.37 12.51
N ALA A 245 7.14 10.66 12.72
CA ALA A 245 7.07 11.67 11.67
C ALA A 245 8.04 11.37 10.51
N ILE A 246 9.27 10.92 10.80
CA ILE A 246 10.25 10.48 9.79
C ILE A 246 9.69 9.29 8.97
N ARG A 247 9.15 8.28 9.66
CA ARG A 247 8.51 7.14 9.00
C ARG A 247 7.36 7.58 8.10
N ASP A 248 6.49 8.45 8.60
CA ASP A 248 5.28 8.88 7.90
C ASP A 248 5.64 9.74 6.68
N GLU A 249 6.71 10.54 6.76
CA GLU A 249 7.25 11.29 5.62
C GLU A 249 7.74 10.35 4.51
N LEU A 250 8.52 9.33 4.85
CA LEU A 250 8.98 8.34 3.88
C LEU A 250 7.83 7.55 3.24
N ILE A 251 6.82 7.19 4.04
CA ILE A 251 5.60 6.55 3.54
C ILE A 251 4.85 7.48 2.58
N ALA A 252 4.75 8.77 2.90
CA ALA A 252 4.09 9.75 2.04
C ALA A 252 4.78 9.90 0.68
N VAL A 253 6.12 9.86 0.63
CA VAL A 253 6.90 9.81 -0.62
C VAL A 253 6.50 8.60 -1.47
N VAL A 254 6.48 7.41 -0.88
CA VAL A 254 6.11 6.17 -1.58
C VAL A 254 4.65 6.21 -2.06
N GLN A 255 3.74 6.71 -1.23
CA GLN A 255 2.33 6.85 -1.60
C GLN A 255 2.15 7.85 -2.75
N LEU A 256 2.85 8.97 -2.74
CA LEU A 256 2.81 9.94 -3.83
C LEU A 256 3.38 9.35 -5.12
N TYR A 257 4.51 8.65 -5.05
CA TYR A 257 5.10 7.96 -6.19
C TYR A 257 4.13 6.94 -6.81
N LYS A 258 3.47 6.13 -5.96
CA LYS A 258 2.44 5.17 -6.39
C LYS A 258 1.23 5.88 -7.01
N ALA A 259 0.73 6.95 -6.38
CA ALA A 259 -0.42 7.70 -6.88
C ALA A 259 -0.17 8.35 -8.25
N LEU A 260 1.09 8.71 -8.52
CA LEU A 260 1.56 9.23 -9.82
C LEU A 260 1.75 8.13 -10.89
N GLY A 261 1.45 6.87 -10.57
CA GLY A 261 1.62 5.75 -11.50
C GLY A 261 3.06 5.28 -11.63
N GLY A 262 3.91 5.55 -10.63
CA GLY A 262 5.28 5.03 -10.56
C GLY A 262 5.34 3.59 -10.05
N GLY A 263 6.50 2.95 -10.20
CA GLY A 263 6.78 1.61 -9.65
C GLY A 263 6.57 0.45 -10.62
N TRP A 264 6.21 0.72 -11.86
CA TRP A 264 6.18 -0.27 -12.93
C TRP A 264 6.63 0.37 -14.24
N GLU A 265 7.48 -0.30 -14.97
CA GLU A 265 7.85 0.07 -16.33
C GLU A 265 7.12 -0.87 -17.30
N GLN A 266 6.62 -0.31 -18.40
CA GLN A 266 6.29 -1.15 -19.54
C GLN A 266 7.62 -1.63 -20.11
N ASN A 267 7.92 -2.92 -19.93
CA ASN A 267 8.85 -3.54 -20.87
C ASN A 267 8.16 -3.50 -22.24
N PRO A 268 8.80 -2.89 -23.24
CA PRO A 268 8.25 -2.77 -24.60
C PRO A 268 8.01 -4.13 -25.23
#